data_63f4ab02c8c3c2317942e02bb81e998e
#
_entry.id   63f4ab02c8c3c2317942e02bb81e998e
#
_cell.length_a   1.000
_cell.length_b   1.000
_cell.length_c   1.000
_cell.angle_alpha   90.00
_cell.angle_beta   90.00
_cell.angle_gamma   90.00
#
_symmetry.space_group_name_H-M   'P 1'
#
loop_
_entity.id
_entity.type
_entity.pdbx_description
1 polymer ?
#
loop_
_entity_poly.entity_id
_entity_poly.type
_entity_poly.pdbx_seq_one_letter_code
_entity_poly.pdbx_strand_id
1 'polypeptide(L)'
;MLIRFFKNNNPSSYILIPLFAMVLWILGFFLDPGTTLKYNMPLYEILAKPLNNFHYLATLIAFILIVCEAFLLNYIVNENEILTKPSFLPALFYIVFMSNDSTLLMLHPLLFANFFLLLAINKIISSYRKDNAFSNAFDAGILLSLSTLFYFPCIVFLPILGIGFILFRPFNWREWIISFIGILLPYSFVFTYYFWNNLLGDWLNIKLFFPDLP
;
A
#
# COMPACT_ATOMS: atom_id res chain seq x y z
N MET A 1 -23.98 -16.41 -8.84
CA MET A 1 -24.10 -17.09 -7.54
C MET A 1 -23.03 -16.65 -6.55
N LEU A 2 -21.75 -16.55 -6.92
CA LEU A 2 -20.62 -16.10 -6.07
C LEU A 2 -20.85 -14.71 -5.44
N ILE A 3 -21.17 -13.68 -6.24
CA ILE A 3 -21.39 -12.31 -5.75
C ILE A 3 -22.46 -12.25 -4.64
N ARG A 4 -23.50 -13.07 -4.74
CA ARG A 4 -24.60 -13.10 -3.77
C ARG A 4 -24.15 -13.64 -2.40
N PHE A 5 -23.14 -14.51 -2.40
CA PHE A 5 -22.55 -15.09 -1.19
C PHE A 5 -21.72 -14.07 -0.40
N PHE A 6 -20.92 -13.26 -1.12
CA PHE A 6 -20.07 -12.23 -0.51
C PHE A 6 -20.81 -10.92 -0.21
N LYS A 7 -22.05 -10.77 -0.70
CA LYS A 7 -22.89 -9.61 -0.39
C LYS A 7 -23.38 -9.59 1.06
N ASN A 8 -23.46 -10.77 1.70
CA ASN A 8 -23.83 -10.89 3.10
C ASN A 8 -22.57 -11.01 3.95
N ASN A 9 -22.60 -10.43 5.16
CA ASN A 9 -21.49 -10.51 6.13
C ASN A 9 -21.45 -11.89 6.80
N ASN A 10 -21.20 -12.94 6.01
CA ASN A 10 -21.13 -14.31 6.51
C ASN A 10 -19.71 -14.60 7.05
N PRO A 11 -19.59 -15.21 8.24
CA PRO A 11 -18.28 -15.61 8.79
C PRO A 11 -17.46 -16.52 7.86
N SER A 12 -18.12 -17.33 7.04
CA SER A 12 -17.48 -18.20 6.05
C SER A 12 -16.69 -17.41 4.98
N SER A 13 -17.03 -16.14 4.74
CA SER A 13 -16.33 -15.29 3.78
C SER A 13 -14.87 -15.01 4.18
N TYR A 14 -14.55 -15.01 5.49
CA TYR A 14 -13.16 -14.87 5.96
C TYR A 14 -12.25 -16.01 5.50
N ILE A 15 -12.79 -17.22 5.32
CA ILE A 15 -12.03 -18.39 4.86
C ILE A 15 -12.07 -18.47 3.33
N LEU A 16 -13.22 -18.12 2.72
CA LEU A 16 -13.41 -18.21 1.27
C LEU A 16 -12.56 -17.20 0.49
N ILE A 17 -12.33 -16.00 1.03
CA ILE A 17 -11.52 -14.96 0.37
C ILE A 17 -10.06 -15.39 0.19
N PRO A 18 -9.33 -15.84 1.22
CA PRO A 18 -7.98 -16.35 1.05
C PRO A 18 -7.92 -17.59 0.15
N LEU A 19 -8.91 -18.48 0.23
CA LEU A 19 -8.99 -19.65 -0.62
C LEU A 19 -9.18 -19.27 -2.09
N PHE A 20 -10.04 -18.31 -2.37
CA PHE A 20 -10.24 -17.77 -3.72
C PHE A 20 -8.97 -17.06 -4.23
N ALA A 21 -8.32 -16.27 -3.38
CA ALA A 21 -7.03 -15.66 -3.68
C ALA A 21 -5.97 -16.72 -4.02
N MET A 22 -5.91 -17.84 -3.26
CA MET A 22 -4.98 -18.94 -3.50
C MET A 22 -5.17 -19.56 -4.88
N VAL A 23 -6.42 -19.75 -5.32
CA VAL A 23 -6.72 -20.28 -6.65
C VAL A 23 -6.22 -19.35 -7.76
N LEU A 24 -6.40 -18.03 -7.60
CA LEU A 24 -5.95 -17.05 -8.59
C LEU A 24 -4.42 -16.90 -8.60
N TRP A 25 -3.78 -17.06 -7.43
CA TRP A 25 -2.34 -16.87 -7.26
C TRP A 25 -1.52 -18.15 -7.47
N ILE A 26 -2.16 -19.29 -7.73
CA ILE A 26 -1.46 -20.55 -7.98
C ILE A 26 -0.48 -20.43 -9.15
N LEU A 27 -0.82 -19.66 -10.16
CA LEU A 27 0.04 -19.38 -11.31
C LEU A 27 1.31 -18.60 -10.92
N GLY A 28 1.25 -17.71 -9.94
CA GLY A 28 2.40 -16.94 -9.45
C GLY A 28 3.53 -17.80 -8.89
N PHE A 29 3.21 -18.98 -8.36
CA PHE A 29 4.20 -19.92 -7.86
C PHE A 29 4.94 -20.68 -8.97
N PHE A 30 4.38 -20.72 -10.18
CA PHE A 30 4.95 -21.42 -11.34
C PHE A 30 5.56 -20.46 -12.36
N LEU A 31 5.30 -19.15 -12.23
CA LEU A 31 5.91 -18.15 -13.10
C LEU A 31 7.39 -17.99 -12.73
N ASP A 32 8.25 -18.11 -13.74
CA ASP A 32 9.67 -17.82 -13.55
C ASP A 32 9.89 -16.31 -13.31
N PRO A 33 10.72 -15.94 -12.32
CA PRO A 33 11.06 -14.54 -12.06
C PRO A 33 11.96 -13.92 -13.15
N GLY A 34 11.86 -14.42 -14.37
CA GLY A 34 12.74 -14.18 -15.50
C GLY A 34 13.00 -12.73 -15.91
N THR A 35 12.29 -11.77 -15.35
CA THR A 35 12.57 -10.34 -15.46
C THR A 35 12.06 -9.64 -14.21
N THR A 36 12.73 -9.83 -13.09
CA THR A 36 12.53 -8.90 -11.98
C THR A 36 12.99 -7.53 -12.48
N LEU A 37 12.02 -6.68 -12.82
CA LEU A 37 12.28 -5.28 -13.07
C LEU A 37 13.08 -4.78 -11.86
N LYS A 38 14.32 -4.36 -12.08
CA LYS A 38 15.15 -3.81 -11.02
C LYS A 38 14.56 -2.46 -10.62
N TYR A 39 13.67 -2.50 -9.64
CA TYR A 39 13.18 -1.28 -9.01
C TYR A 39 14.24 -0.80 -8.02
N ASN A 40 14.93 0.26 -8.37
CA ASN A 40 15.92 0.91 -7.50
C ASN A 40 15.22 1.78 -6.45
N MET A 41 14.27 1.20 -5.69
CA MET A 41 13.55 1.91 -4.64
C MET A 41 14.19 1.66 -3.28
N PRO A 42 14.47 2.72 -2.48
CA PRO A 42 15.34 2.60 -1.31
C PRO A 42 14.88 1.57 -0.28
N LEU A 43 13.60 1.57 0.10
CA LEU A 43 13.10 0.60 1.08
C LEU A 43 12.83 -0.78 0.48
N TYR A 44 12.37 -0.83 -0.77
CA TYR A 44 12.12 -2.10 -1.44
C TYR A 44 13.42 -2.89 -1.64
N GLU A 45 14.49 -2.22 -2.03
CA GLU A 45 15.80 -2.86 -2.25
C GLU A 45 16.32 -3.54 -0.99
N ILE A 46 16.15 -2.91 0.18
CA ILE A 46 16.56 -3.47 1.47
C ILE A 46 15.79 -4.77 1.76
N LEU A 47 14.49 -4.83 1.44
CA LEU A 47 13.66 -6.01 1.68
C LEU A 47 13.80 -7.08 0.60
N ALA A 48 13.96 -6.66 -0.67
CA ALA A 48 14.02 -7.58 -1.79
C ALA A 48 15.37 -8.31 -1.92
N LYS A 49 16.49 -7.64 -1.57
CA LYS A 49 17.84 -8.25 -1.65
C LYS A 49 17.92 -9.64 -0.98
N PRO A 50 17.50 -9.83 0.28
CA PRO A 50 17.58 -11.14 0.91
C PRO A 50 16.59 -12.16 0.32
N LEU A 51 15.50 -11.70 -0.30
CA LEU A 51 14.43 -12.55 -0.85
C LEU A 51 14.69 -12.97 -2.31
N ASN A 52 15.59 -12.30 -3.03
CA ASN A 52 15.90 -12.61 -4.43
C ASN A 52 16.36 -14.07 -4.64
N ASN A 53 16.97 -14.69 -3.62
CA ASN A 53 17.43 -16.07 -3.68
C ASN A 53 16.31 -17.10 -3.36
N PHE A 54 15.15 -16.63 -2.87
CA PHE A 54 14.07 -17.50 -2.38
C PHE A 54 12.75 -17.11 -3.03
N HIS A 55 12.58 -17.47 -4.32
CA HIS A 55 11.39 -17.14 -5.11
C HIS A 55 10.08 -17.54 -4.40
N TYR A 56 9.98 -18.77 -3.88
CA TYR A 56 8.77 -19.24 -3.20
C TYR A 56 8.42 -18.42 -1.95
N LEU A 57 9.44 -17.99 -1.19
CA LEU A 57 9.23 -17.13 -0.02
C LEU A 57 8.76 -15.72 -0.45
N ALA A 58 9.35 -15.17 -1.51
CA ALA A 58 8.95 -13.88 -2.06
C ALA A 58 7.48 -13.91 -2.51
N THR A 59 7.08 -14.93 -3.27
CA THR A 59 5.70 -15.11 -3.73
C THR A 59 4.73 -15.31 -2.57
N LEU A 60 5.14 -16.06 -1.53
CA LEU A 60 4.33 -16.26 -0.33
C LEU A 60 4.11 -14.95 0.44
N ILE A 61 5.15 -14.11 0.58
CA ILE A 61 5.04 -12.79 1.20
C ILE A 61 4.10 -11.90 0.40
N ALA A 62 4.22 -11.89 -0.94
CA ALA A 62 3.34 -11.14 -1.81
C ALA A 62 1.88 -11.61 -1.66
N PHE A 63 1.64 -12.91 -1.60
CA PHE A 63 0.31 -13.48 -1.35
C PHE A 63 -0.28 -13.05 0.01
N ILE A 64 0.52 -13.10 1.07
CA ILE A 64 0.08 -12.65 2.40
C ILE A 64 -0.27 -11.15 2.36
N LEU A 65 0.56 -10.33 1.72
CA LEU A 65 0.32 -8.89 1.59
C LEU A 65 -1.01 -8.61 0.90
N ILE A 66 -1.30 -9.23 -0.25
CA ILE A 66 -2.54 -8.97 -0.99
C ILE A 66 -3.78 -9.39 -0.20
N VAL A 67 -3.71 -10.49 0.53
CA VAL A 67 -4.80 -10.93 1.41
C VAL A 67 -4.99 -9.93 2.56
N CYS A 68 -3.91 -9.45 3.18
CA CYS A 68 -3.97 -8.42 4.21
C CYS A 68 -4.56 -7.11 3.67
N GLU A 69 -4.15 -6.67 2.48
CA GLU A 69 -4.67 -5.46 1.83
C GLU A 69 -6.16 -5.59 1.50
N ALA A 70 -6.59 -6.75 1.01
CA ALA A 70 -8.00 -7.02 0.72
C ALA A 70 -8.85 -6.91 2.00
N PHE A 71 -8.41 -7.52 3.10
CA PHE A 71 -9.10 -7.40 4.39
C PHE A 71 -9.02 -6.00 4.97
N LEU A 72 -7.90 -5.31 4.82
CA LEU A 72 -7.74 -3.92 5.26
C LEU A 72 -8.71 -3.00 4.51
N LEU A 73 -8.79 -3.12 3.18
CA LEU A 73 -9.74 -2.37 2.37
C LEU A 73 -11.19 -2.67 2.80
N ASN A 74 -11.50 -3.94 3.01
CA ASN A 74 -12.84 -4.35 3.47
C ASN A 74 -13.18 -3.78 4.85
N TYR A 75 -12.20 -3.76 5.77
CA TYR A 75 -12.34 -3.15 7.08
C TYR A 75 -12.62 -1.65 6.96
N ILE A 76 -11.82 -0.93 6.16
CA ILE A 76 -11.98 0.52 5.94
C ILE A 76 -13.38 0.84 5.41
N VAL A 77 -13.86 0.08 4.42
CA VAL A 77 -15.17 0.32 3.79
C VAL A 77 -16.33 0.04 4.75
N ASN A 78 -16.23 -1.02 5.53
CA ASN A 78 -17.31 -1.41 6.45
C ASN A 78 -17.32 -0.56 7.72
N GLU A 79 -16.16 -0.25 8.31
CA GLU A 79 -16.04 0.56 9.54
C GLU A 79 -16.49 2.00 9.32
N ASN A 80 -16.22 2.55 8.15
CA ASN A 80 -16.63 3.91 7.81
C ASN A 80 -18.01 3.98 7.14
N GLU A 81 -18.78 2.90 7.17
CA GLU A 81 -20.15 2.83 6.64
C GLU A 81 -20.27 3.35 5.20
N ILE A 82 -19.22 3.17 4.36
CA ILE A 82 -19.21 3.62 2.96
C ILE A 82 -20.28 2.88 2.15
N LEU A 83 -20.56 1.63 2.52
CA LEU A 83 -21.65 0.83 1.96
C LEU A 83 -22.83 0.80 2.92
N THR A 84 -24.05 0.83 2.38
CA THR A 84 -25.31 0.76 3.16
C THR A 84 -25.47 -0.53 3.96
N LYS A 85 -24.77 -1.59 3.54
CA LYS A 85 -24.75 -2.89 4.25
C LYS A 85 -23.32 -3.42 4.26
N PRO A 86 -22.82 -3.91 5.40
CA PRO A 86 -21.50 -4.52 5.47
C PRO A 86 -21.45 -5.74 4.54
N SER A 87 -20.40 -5.82 3.74
CA SER A 87 -20.21 -6.87 2.75
C SER A 87 -18.73 -7.17 2.54
N PHE A 88 -18.41 -8.35 1.99
CA PHE A 88 -17.05 -8.73 1.61
C PHE A 88 -16.74 -8.47 0.14
N LEU A 89 -17.62 -7.77 -0.58
CA LEU A 89 -17.39 -7.42 -1.98
C LEU A 89 -16.13 -6.58 -2.22
N PRO A 90 -15.78 -5.59 -1.37
CA PRO A 90 -14.54 -4.83 -1.56
C PRO A 90 -13.30 -5.71 -1.58
N ALA A 91 -13.19 -6.66 -0.65
CA ALA A 91 -12.07 -7.58 -0.59
C ALA A 91 -12.01 -8.50 -1.82
N LEU A 92 -13.14 -9.01 -2.26
CA LEU A 92 -13.22 -9.88 -3.44
C LEU A 92 -12.78 -9.13 -4.70
N PHE A 93 -13.31 -7.94 -4.95
CA PHE A 93 -12.93 -7.14 -6.12
C PHE A 93 -11.45 -6.74 -6.07
N TYR A 94 -10.93 -6.38 -4.89
CA TYR A 94 -9.52 -6.06 -4.73
C TYR A 94 -8.62 -7.20 -5.20
N ILE A 95 -8.89 -8.43 -4.72
CA ILE A 95 -8.12 -9.62 -5.12
C ILE A 95 -8.22 -9.87 -6.62
N VAL A 96 -9.42 -9.78 -7.20
CA VAL A 96 -9.62 -10.00 -8.64
C VAL A 96 -8.84 -8.98 -9.47
N PHE A 97 -8.90 -7.69 -9.12
CA PHE A 97 -8.18 -6.65 -9.84
C PHE A 97 -6.67 -6.79 -9.72
N MET A 98 -6.16 -7.10 -8.52
CA MET A 98 -4.73 -7.27 -8.28
C MET A 98 -4.18 -8.59 -8.86
N SER A 99 -5.03 -9.57 -9.13
CA SER A 99 -4.63 -10.84 -9.75
C SER A 99 -4.71 -10.83 -11.28
N ASN A 100 -5.15 -9.71 -11.89
CA ASN A 100 -5.34 -9.63 -13.34
C ASN A 100 -4.02 -9.47 -14.11
N ASP A 101 -2.98 -8.96 -13.46
CA ASP A 101 -1.66 -8.75 -14.06
C ASP A 101 -0.65 -9.76 -13.53
N SER A 102 0.04 -10.46 -14.44
CA SER A 102 1.06 -11.45 -14.09
C SER A 102 2.26 -10.84 -13.34
N THR A 103 2.57 -9.57 -13.57
CA THR A 103 3.64 -8.86 -12.88
C THR A 103 3.34 -8.64 -11.39
N LEU A 104 2.06 -8.51 -11.05
CA LEU A 104 1.60 -8.34 -9.67
C LEU A 104 1.48 -9.66 -8.91
N LEU A 105 1.53 -10.82 -9.59
CA LEU A 105 1.57 -12.13 -8.95
C LEU A 105 2.93 -12.47 -8.32
N MET A 106 3.90 -11.58 -8.43
CA MET A 106 5.22 -11.67 -7.81
C MET A 106 5.40 -10.58 -6.77
N LEU A 107 6.49 -10.68 -5.99
CA LEU A 107 6.82 -9.62 -5.04
C LEU A 107 7.19 -8.33 -5.78
N HIS A 108 6.31 -7.35 -5.68
CA HIS A 108 6.42 -6.06 -6.37
C HIS A 108 6.40 -4.92 -5.35
N PRO A 109 7.17 -3.83 -5.55
CA PRO A 109 7.18 -2.69 -4.63
C PRO A 109 5.81 -2.04 -4.45
N LEU A 110 4.94 -2.13 -5.46
CA LEU A 110 3.58 -1.59 -5.42
C LEU A 110 2.74 -2.23 -4.30
N LEU A 111 2.92 -3.52 -3.99
CA LEU A 111 2.18 -4.19 -2.91
C LEU A 111 2.48 -3.53 -1.56
N PHE A 112 3.77 -3.32 -1.24
CA PHE A 112 4.11 -2.61 -0.01
C PHE A 112 3.59 -1.18 0.01
N ALA A 113 3.71 -0.47 -1.12
CA ALA A 113 3.23 0.90 -1.24
C ALA A 113 1.71 0.99 -1.05
N ASN A 114 0.94 0.09 -1.64
CA ASN A 114 -0.52 0.02 -1.48
C ASN A 114 -0.93 -0.25 -0.04
N PHE A 115 -0.23 -1.15 0.65
CA PHE A 115 -0.51 -1.42 2.05
C PHE A 115 -0.42 -0.14 2.91
N PHE A 116 0.68 0.61 2.77
CA PHE A 116 0.84 1.87 3.49
C PHE A 116 -0.13 2.95 3.02
N LEU A 117 -0.46 2.99 1.73
CA LEU A 117 -1.44 3.91 1.16
C LEU A 117 -2.84 3.67 1.74
N LEU A 118 -3.29 2.42 1.83
CA LEU A 118 -4.58 2.07 2.44
C LEU A 118 -4.63 2.48 3.92
N LEU A 119 -3.54 2.27 4.65
CA LEU A 119 -3.45 2.74 6.04
C LEU A 119 -3.51 4.26 6.13
N ALA A 120 -2.84 4.99 5.22
CA ALA A 120 -2.90 6.46 5.16
C ALA A 120 -4.33 6.94 4.90
N ILE A 121 -5.02 6.35 3.93
CA ILE A 121 -6.43 6.65 3.63
C ILE A 121 -7.31 6.40 4.85
N ASN A 122 -7.11 5.28 5.55
CA ASN A 122 -7.86 5.00 6.77
C ASN A 122 -7.66 6.08 7.84
N LYS A 123 -6.44 6.58 8.03
CA LYS A 123 -6.16 7.67 8.98
C LYS A 123 -6.83 8.98 8.59
N ILE A 124 -6.89 9.29 7.27
CA ILE A 124 -7.57 10.48 6.76
C ILE A 124 -9.08 10.38 7.02
N ILE A 125 -9.71 9.25 6.66
CA ILE A 125 -11.14 9.05 6.88
C ILE A 125 -11.46 9.07 8.38
N SER A 126 -10.64 8.41 9.20
CA SER A 126 -10.79 8.38 10.66
C SER A 126 -10.58 9.75 11.33
N SER A 127 -10.08 10.75 10.61
CA SER A 127 -10.00 12.14 11.11
C SER A 127 -11.35 12.86 11.05
N TYR A 128 -12.32 12.33 10.31
CA TYR A 128 -13.65 12.90 10.16
C TYR A 128 -14.35 13.05 11.52
N ARG A 129 -14.93 14.21 11.77
CA ARG A 129 -15.67 14.56 13.01
C ARG A 129 -14.87 14.48 14.33
N LYS A 130 -13.53 14.40 14.29
CA LYS A 130 -12.71 14.48 15.50
C LYS A 130 -12.41 15.94 15.85
N ASP A 131 -12.47 16.31 17.11
CA ASP A 131 -12.13 17.69 17.55
C ASP A 131 -10.66 18.02 17.26
N ASN A 132 -9.76 17.07 17.51
CA ASN A 132 -8.33 17.16 17.24
C ASN A 132 -7.86 15.95 16.42
N ALA A 133 -7.32 16.18 15.23
CA ALA A 133 -6.79 15.11 14.38
C ALA A 133 -5.27 15.20 14.14
N PHE A 134 -4.53 15.86 15.04
CA PHE A 134 -3.08 16.02 14.87
C PHE A 134 -2.35 14.68 14.73
N SER A 135 -2.70 13.69 15.56
CA SER A 135 -2.13 12.34 15.46
C SER A 135 -2.47 11.68 14.13
N ASN A 136 -3.73 11.77 13.69
CA ASN A 136 -4.15 11.17 12.41
C ASN A 136 -3.45 11.85 11.22
N ALA A 137 -3.26 13.17 11.27
CA ALA A 137 -2.57 13.94 10.24
C ALA A 137 -1.07 13.55 10.17
N PHE A 138 -0.42 13.43 11.31
CA PHE A 138 0.95 12.98 11.41
C PHE A 138 1.14 11.56 10.90
N ASP A 139 0.31 10.63 11.37
CA ASP A 139 0.34 9.23 10.96
C ASP A 139 0.08 9.07 9.46
N ALA A 140 -0.89 9.80 8.90
CA ALA A 140 -1.18 9.78 7.46
C ALA A 140 0.02 10.29 6.65
N GLY A 141 0.70 11.33 7.12
CA GLY A 141 1.92 11.85 6.50
C GLY A 141 3.05 10.81 6.49
N ILE A 142 3.31 10.15 7.62
CA ILE A 142 4.32 9.08 7.71
C ILE A 142 3.98 7.92 6.77
N LEU A 143 2.74 7.45 6.81
CA LEU A 143 2.31 6.30 6.00
C LEU A 143 2.39 6.59 4.51
N LEU A 144 2.01 7.80 4.08
CA LEU A 144 2.16 8.20 2.70
C LEU A 144 3.64 8.29 2.29
N SER A 145 4.48 8.85 3.16
CA SER A 145 5.93 8.90 2.93
C SER A 145 6.55 7.51 2.79
N LEU A 146 6.15 6.55 3.64
CA LEU A 146 6.58 5.16 3.51
C LEU A 146 6.12 4.55 2.18
N SER A 147 4.86 4.79 1.78
CA SER A 147 4.35 4.34 0.49
C SER A 147 5.22 4.85 -0.68
N THR A 148 5.58 6.14 -0.67
CA THR A 148 6.43 6.74 -1.72
C THR A 148 7.89 6.23 -1.69
N LEU A 149 8.41 5.87 -0.54
CA LEU A 149 9.75 5.26 -0.39
C LEU A 149 9.82 3.82 -0.89
N PHE A 150 8.68 3.09 -0.85
CA PHE A 150 8.57 1.77 -1.49
C PHE A 150 8.34 1.86 -2.98
N TYR A 151 7.49 2.81 -3.42
CA TYR A 151 7.17 3.03 -4.83
C TYR A 151 6.92 4.51 -5.09
N PHE A 152 7.91 5.19 -5.65
CA PHE A 152 7.92 6.64 -5.79
C PHE A 152 6.70 7.21 -6.55
N PRO A 153 6.15 6.58 -7.60
CA PRO A 153 4.95 7.11 -8.27
C PRO A 153 3.74 7.33 -7.33
N CYS A 154 3.72 6.71 -6.15
CA CYS A 154 2.70 6.98 -5.13
C CYS A 154 2.71 8.42 -4.61
N ILE A 155 3.71 9.25 -4.95
CA ILE A 155 3.74 10.68 -4.64
C ILE A 155 2.54 11.44 -5.22
N VAL A 156 1.94 10.92 -6.30
CA VAL A 156 0.70 11.44 -6.89
C VAL A 156 -0.48 11.42 -5.90
N PHE A 157 -0.43 10.58 -4.88
CA PHE A 157 -1.44 10.55 -3.82
C PHE A 157 -1.26 11.64 -2.74
N LEU A 158 -0.15 12.37 -2.76
CA LEU A 158 0.10 13.46 -1.81
C LEU A 158 -0.96 14.59 -1.91
N PRO A 159 -1.36 15.08 -3.10
CA PRO A 159 -2.48 16.01 -3.22
C PRO A 159 -3.80 15.43 -2.70
N ILE A 160 -4.03 14.12 -2.85
CA ILE A 160 -5.25 13.46 -2.37
C ILE A 160 -5.34 13.53 -0.83
N LEU A 161 -4.21 13.40 -0.13
CA LEU A 161 -4.14 13.61 1.31
C LEU A 161 -4.59 15.04 1.68
N GLY A 162 -4.07 16.06 0.98
CA GLY A 162 -4.46 17.45 1.17
C GLY A 162 -5.95 17.67 0.91
N ILE A 163 -6.47 17.18 -0.20
CA ILE A 163 -7.90 17.25 -0.56
C ILE A 163 -8.75 16.53 0.51
N GLY A 164 -8.32 15.37 0.98
CA GLY A 164 -9.01 14.63 2.03
C GLY A 164 -9.16 15.46 3.32
N PHE A 165 -8.09 16.14 3.75
CA PHE A 165 -8.20 17.02 4.92
C PHE A 165 -9.13 18.20 4.68
N ILE A 166 -9.15 18.81 3.49
CA ILE A 166 -10.07 19.91 3.17
C ILE A 166 -11.53 19.44 3.17
N LEU A 167 -11.82 18.26 2.62
CA LEU A 167 -13.18 17.73 2.51
C LEU A 167 -13.76 17.27 3.84
N PHE A 168 -12.92 16.62 4.66
CA PHE A 168 -13.40 16.01 5.90
C PHE A 168 -13.39 16.96 7.10
N ARG A 169 -12.66 18.09 7.02
CA ARG A 169 -12.49 19.00 8.14
C ARG A 169 -12.43 20.47 7.74
N PRO A 170 -12.82 21.39 8.65
CA PRO A 170 -12.50 22.81 8.49
C PRO A 170 -10.98 22.98 8.40
N PHE A 171 -10.55 23.90 7.53
CA PHE A 171 -9.12 24.14 7.32
C PHE A 171 -8.40 24.50 8.62
N ASN A 172 -7.41 23.71 8.99
CA ASN A 172 -6.55 23.94 10.15
C ASN A 172 -5.08 23.84 9.72
N TRP A 173 -4.41 24.99 9.61
CA TRP A 173 -3.02 25.05 9.16
C TRP A 173 -2.04 24.25 10.01
N ARG A 174 -2.35 24.03 11.30
CA ARG A 174 -1.51 23.22 12.21
C ARG A 174 -1.52 21.74 11.81
N GLU A 175 -2.65 21.21 11.38
CA GLU A 175 -2.75 19.82 10.91
C GLU A 175 -1.94 19.63 9.62
N TRP A 176 -1.91 20.61 8.76
CA TRP A 176 -1.11 20.59 7.54
C TRP A 176 0.40 20.58 7.82
N ILE A 177 0.86 21.42 8.75
CA ILE A 177 2.27 21.44 9.15
C ILE A 177 2.66 20.12 9.78
N ILE A 178 1.82 19.56 10.66
CA ILE A 178 2.09 18.28 11.33
C ILE A 178 2.13 17.13 10.31
N SER A 179 1.22 17.12 9.32
CA SER A 179 1.25 16.14 8.24
C SER A 179 2.54 16.26 7.40
N PHE A 180 2.97 17.48 7.09
CA PHE A 180 4.20 17.72 6.36
C PHE A 180 5.46 17.26 7.14
N ILE A 181 5.49 17.50 8.45
CA ILE A 181 6.53 16.95 9.34
C ILE A 181 6.50 15.42 9.31
N GLY A 182 5.31 14.82 9.33
CA GLY A 182 5.14 13.37 9.19
C GLY A 182 5.73 12.84 7.88
N ILE A 183 5.56 13.55 6.76
CA ILE A 183 6.15 13.17 5.47
C ILE A 183 7.67 13.29 5.50
N LEU A 184 8.22 14.36 6.06
CA LEU A 184 9.67 14.59 6.09
C LEU A 184 10.42 13.57 6.95
N LEU A 185 9.79 13.04 7.99
CA LEU A 185 10.46 12.20 8.98
C LEU A 185 11.05 10.91 8.36
N PRO A 186 10.33 10.05 7.62
CA PRO A 186 10.91 8.88 6.99
C PRO A 186 11.98 9.23 5.94
N TYR A 187 11.77 10.31 5.18
CA TYR A 187 12.78 10.78 4.23
C TYR A 187 14.07 11.21 4.91
N SER A 188 13.99 11.85 6.09
CA SER A 188 15.19 12.24 6.85
C SER A 188 16.01 11.03 7.31
N PHE A 189 15.34 9.93 7.72
CA PHE A 189 16.04 8.68 8.07
C PHE A 189 16.72 8.05 6.86
N VAL A 190 16.02 7.97 5.72
CA VAL A 190 16.59 7.45 4.49
C VAL A 190 17.78 8.31 4.02
N PHE A 191 17.62 9.63 4.03
CA PHE A 191 18.70 10.56 3.71
C PHE A 191 19.93 10.35 4.59
N THR A 192 19.74 10.25 5.91
CA THR A 192 20.84 10.02 6.87
C THR A 192 21.55 8.70 6.59
N TYR A 193 20.82 7.64 6.27
CA TYR A 193 21.37 6.34 5.93
C TYR A 193 22.26 6.41 4.67
N TYR A 194 21.77 7.02 3.59
CA TYR A 194 22.51 7.16 2.34
C TYR A 194 23.71 8.12 2.49
N PHE A 195 23.56 9.17 3.30
CA PHE A 195 24.66 10.09 3.62
C PHE A 195 25.79 9.37 4.35
N TRP A 196 25.46 8.59 5.39
CA TRP A 196 26.45 7.87 6.20
C TRP A 196 27.23 6.83 5.40
N ASN A 197 26.60 6.20 4.43
CA ASN A 197 27.21 5.19 3.57
C ASN A 197 27.90 5.76 2.31
N ASN A 198 27.97 7.08 2.15
CA ASN A 198 28.51 7.77 0.95
C ASN A 198 27.81 7.38 -0.36
N LEU A 199 26.53 7.00 -0.31
CA LEU A 199 25.69 6.55 -1.43
C LEU A 199 24.74 7.65 -1.92
N LEU A 200 24.93 8.91 -1.50
CA LEU A 200 24.03 10.03 -1.88
C LEU A 200 23.98 10.25 -3.39
N GLY A 201 25.12 10.09 -4.09
CA GLY A 201 25.19 10.24 -5.54
C GLY A 201 24.30 9.22 -6.26
N ASP A 202 24.32 7.98 -5.79
CA ASP A 202 23.50 6.91 -6.34
C ASP A 202 22.00 7.15 -6.06
N TRP A 203 21.67 7.62 -4.85
CA TRP A 203 20.30 7.95 -4.49
C TRP A 203 19.71 9.12 -5.30
N LEU A 204 20.47 10.17 -5.55
CA LEU A 204 20.04 11.31 -6.37
C LEU A 204 19.93 10.95 -7.86
N ASN A 205 20.74 9.98 -8.33
CA ASN A 205 20.70 9.47 -9.69
C ASN A 205 19.68 8.34 -9.91
N ILE A 206 18.99 7.89 -8.83
CA ILE A 206 17.87 6.96 -8.97
C ILE A 206 16.86 7.63 -9.91
N LYS A 207 16.57 6.97 -11.04
CA LYS A 207 15.50 7.36 -11.96
C LYS A 207 14.16 7.17 -11.24
N LEU A 208 13.76 8.18 -10.47
CA LEU A 208 12.62 8.12 -9.56
C LEU A 208 11.28 7.98 -10.29
N PHE A 209 11.21 8.42 -11.56
CA PHE A 209 9.93 8.58 -12.24
C PHE A 209 9.54 7.44 -13.19
N PHE A 210 10.50 6.77 -13.81
CA PHE A 210 10.17 5.70 -14.75
C PHE A 210 11.23 4.59 -14.63
N PRO A 211 10.86 3.38 -14.18
CA PRO A 211 11.63 2.21 -14.56
C PRO A 211 11.62 2.19 -16.10
N ASP A 212 12.76 1.90 -16.69
CA ASP A 212 12.87 1.83 -18.16
C ASP A 212 11.72 0.95 -18.66
N LEU A 213 10.70 1.60 -19.23
CA LEU A 213 9.62 0.92 -19.93
C LEU A 213 10.26 0.25 -21.16
N PRO A 214 10.00 -1.02 -21.40
CA PRO A 214 10.53 -1.74 -22.53
C PRO A 214 10.09 -1.10 -23.86
#